data_1f908061f651917ec7c909365dace8a2
#
_entry.id   1f908061f651917ec7c909365dace8a2
#
_cell.length_a   1.000
_cell.length_b   1.000
_cell.length_c   1.000
_cell.angle_alpha   90.00
_cell.angle_beta   90.00
_cell.angle_gamma   90.00
#
_symmetry.space_group_name_H-M   'P 1'
#
loop_
_entity.id
_entity.type
_entity.pdbx_description
1 polymer ?
#
loop_
_entity_poly.entity_id
_entity_poly.type
_entity_poly.pdbx_seq_one_letter_code
_entity_poly.pdbx_strand_id
1 'polypeptide(L)'
;GLGDVYKRQRPYNAPKLDLQNVHQVNIETVIPTIKDNDINYLIVEGENFRMDFDKHDGFLCRYDVNGMTMLKEDGKLTPNFWRAPTDNDMGANLQNKYAAWKEPGLKLVSLTNKIENDMATVNAEYTMDAVKAKLYLTYTINNEGAVKVTQKMVADKSAEVSDMFRFGMQMQMPKCLDQINYYGRGPIENYSDRNNVTDLGNYRQTVDEQFYSYIR
;
A
#
# COMPACT_ATOMS: atom_id res chain seq x y z
N GLY A 1 23.23 23.82 38.89
CA GLY A 1 21.85 24.08 38.65
C GLY A 1 21.56 24.00 37.16
N LEU A 2 20.50 23.35 36.79
CA LEU A 2 20.01 23.10 35.39
C LEU A 2 19.64 24.40 34.62
N GLY A 3 19.85 25.57 35.20
CA GLY A 3 19.49 26.85 34.58
C GLY A 3 20.51 27.45 33.61
N ASP A 4 21.76 26.99 33.64
CA ASP A 4 22.85 27.62 32.88
C ASP A 4 23.15 27.01 31.52
N VAL A 5 22.57 25.88 31.21
CA VAL A 5 22.78 25.19 29.91
C VAL A 5 21.94 25.83 28.79
N TYR A 6 20.83 26.44 29.14
CA TYR A 6 19.94 27.09 28.15
C TYR A 6 20.36 28.50 27.71
N LYS A 7 21.29 29.12 28.39
CA LYS A 7 21.72 30.52 28.10
C LYS A 7 22.89 30.65 27.11
N ARG A 8 23.42 29.54 26.58
CA ARG A 8 24.54 29.55 25.61
C ARG A 8 24.21 29.15 24.20
N GLN A 9 22.95 29.05 23.83
CA GLN A 9 22.60 28.95 22.40
C GLN A 9 22.65 30.36 21.81
N ARG A 10 23.80 30.72 21.19
CA ARG A 10 23.86 31.88 20.31
C ARG A 10 22.80 31.66 19.22
N PRO A 11 21.96 32.65 18.90
CA PRO A 11 21.06 32.52 17.77
C PRO A 11 21.91 32.21 16.53
N TYR A 12 21.65 31.07 15.91
CA TYR A 12 22.25 30.71 14.62
C TYR A 12 21.68 31.70 13.59
N ASN A 13 22.50 32.71 13.24
CA ASN A 13 22.21 33.58 12.12
C ASN A 13 22.36 32.73 10.85
N ALA A 14 21.28 32.05 10.45
CA ALA A 14 21.23 31.45 9.13
C ALA A 14 21.54 32.53 8.10
N PRO A 15 22.44 32.29 7.13
CA PRO A 15 22.65 33.21 6.06
C PRO A 15 21.29 33.49 5.40
N LYS A 16 20.94 34.77 5.24
CA LYS A 16 19.73 35.15 4.54
C LYS A 16 19.86 34.59 3.12
N LEU A 17 19.02 33.60 2.77
CA LEU A 17 18.92 33.10 1.41
C LEU A 17 18.46 34.28 0.55
N ASP A 18 19.30 34.69 -0.38
CA ASP A 18 18.91 35.69 -1.38
C ASP A 18 17.99 35.02 -2.41
N LEU A 19 16.70 35.10 -2.15
CA LEU A 19 15.66 34.50 -2.99
C LEU A 19 15.49 35.23 -4.35
N GLN A 20 16.21 36.33 -4.57
CA GLN A 20 16.12 37.09 -5.83
C GLN A 20 16.94 36.46 -6.98
N ASN A 21 17.85 35.53 -6.67
CA ASN A 21 18.68 34.83 -7.65
C ASN A 21 18.34 33.35 -7.83
N VAL A 22 17.16 32.91 -7.37
CA VAL A 22 16.67 31.60 -7.74
C VAL A 22 16.29 31.67 -9.22
N HIS A 23 17.20 31.24 -10.09
CA HIS A 23 16.83 30.91 -11.45
C HIS A 23 15.64 29.95 -11.36
N GLN A 24 14.48 30.37 -11.86
CA GLN A 24 13.39 29.44 -12.12
C GLN A 24 13.92 28.45 -13.14
N VAL A 25 14.42 27.32 -12.62
CA VAL A 25 14.62 26.15 -13.45
C VAL A 25 13.19 25.76 -13.83
N ASN A 26 12.83 25.95 -15.09
CA ASN A 26 11.65 25.32 -15.65
C ASN A 26 11.88 23.82 -15.57
N ILE A 27 11.50 23.23 -14.45
CA ILE A 27 11.41 21.79 -14.33
C ILE A 27 10.20 21.42 -15.18
N GLU A 28 10.44 20.96 -16.40
CA GLU A 28 9.38 20.31 -17.17
C GLU A 28 8.85 19.17 -16.29
N THR A 29 7.60 19.30 -15.86
CA THR A 29 6.95 18.28 -15.06
C THR A 29 6.74 17.08 -15.96
N VAL A 30 7.54 16.03 -15.78
CA VAL A 30 7.38 14.77 -16.51
C VAL A 30 6.15 14.07 -15.97
N ILE A 31 5.17 13.83 -16.85
CA ILE A 31 3.89 13.20 -16.52
C ILE A 31 3.95 11.72 -16.94
N PRO A 32 3.48 10.77 -16.12
CA PRO A 32 3.36 9.38 -16.54
C PRO A 32 2.47 9.22 -17.77
N THR A 33 2.74 8.22 -18.59
CA THR A 33 1.94 7.87 -19.76
C THR A 33 1.05 6.68 -19.46
N ILE A 34 -0.22 6.75 -19.88
CA ILE A 34 -1.17 5.65 -19.80
C ILE A 34 -1.41 5.10 -21.21
N LYS A 35 -1.25 3.78 -21.37
CA LYS A 35 -1.55 3.05 -22.61
C LYS A 35 -2.68 2.06 -22.34
N ASP A 36 -3.80 2.24 -23.02
CA ASP A 36 -5.02 1.44 -22.82
C ASP A 36 -5.48 0.75 -24.12
N ASN A 37 -4.57 0.54 -25.05
CA ASN A 37 -4.85 -0.10 -26.35
C ASN A 37 -4.54 -1.61 -26.39
N ASP A 38 -3.93 -2.16 -25.34
CA ASP A 38 -3.73 -3.61 -25.19
C ASP A 38 -5.02 -4.27 -24.72
N ILE A 39 -5.33 -5.46 -25.24
CA ILE A 39 -6.57 -6.18 -24.87
C ILE A 39 -6.50 -6.75 -23.45
N ASN A 40 -5.31 -7.08 -22.96
CA ASN A 40 -5.09 -7.74 -21.68
C ASN A 40 -4.63 -6.81 -20.57
N TYR A 41 -3.92 -5.73 -20.90
CA TYR A 41 -3.25 -4.90 -19.93
C TYR A 41 -3.52 -3.42 -20.12
N LEU A 42 -3.76 -2.73 -19.00
CA LEU A 42 -3.64 -1.30 -18.87
C LEU A 42 -2.22 -1.00 -18.40
N ILE A 43 -1.47 -0.21 -19.15
CA ILE A 43 -0.05 0.04 -18.91
C ILE A 43 0.13 1.49 -18.48
N VAL A 44 0.80 1.69 -17.35
CA VAL A 44 1.24 2.99 -16.87
C VAL A 44 2.76 2.98 -16.84
N GLU A 45 3.38 3.91 -17.56
CA GLU A 45 4.83 3.97 -17.65
C GLU A 45 5.37 5.39 -17.57
N GLY A 46 6.61 5.48 -17.16
CA GLY A 46 7.41 6.69 -17.17
C GLY A 46 8.82 6.38 -17.67
N GLU A 47 9.75 7.30 -17.46
CA GLU A 47 11.13 7.15 -17.92
C GLU A 47 11.82 5.92 -17.30
N ASN A 48 11.56 5.66 -16.00
CA ASN A 48 12.26 4.63 -15.22
C ASN A 48 11.33 3.61 -14.58
N PHE A 49 10.08 3.53 -14.99
CA PHE A 49 9.15 2.56 -14.42
C PHE A 49 8.11 2.09 -15.44
N ARG A 50 7.57 0.91 -15.17
CA ARG A 50 6.40 0.37 -15.86
C ARG A 50 5.54 -0.41 -14.88
N MET A 51 4.22 -0.16 -14.93
CA MET A 51 3.19 -0.87 -14.20
C MET A 51 2.14 -1.39 -15.18
N ASP A 52 1.81 -2.68 -15.08
CA ASP A 52 0.73 -3.29 -15.83
C ASP A 52 -0.39 -3.70 -14.89
N PHE A 53 -1.62 -3.36 -15.25
CA PHE A 53 -2.84 -3.81 -14.59
C PHE A 53 -3.54 -4.82 -15.49
N ASP A 54 -3.84 -5.99 -14.97
CA ASP A 54 -4.57 -7.02 -15.72
C ASP A 54 -6.03 -6.58 -15.90
N LYS A 55 -6.50 -6.49 -17.15
CA LYS A 55 -7.88 -6.07 -17.46
C LYS A 55 -8.94 -7.10 -17.05
N HIS A 56 -8.55 -8.34 -16.78
CA HIS A 56 -9.47 -9.39 -16.35
C HIS A 56 -9.87 -9.27 -14.88
N ASP A 57 -8.92 -8.91 -14.02
CA ASP A 57 -9.15 -8.79 -12.57
C ASP A 57 -8.85 -7.41 -12.01
N GLY A 58 -8.29 -6.50 -12.80
CA GLY A 58 -7.98 -5.12 -12.41
C GLY A 58 -6.79 -4.99 -11.47
N PHE A 59 -6.04 -6.05 -11.17
CA PHE A 59 -4.94 -6.02 -10.24
C PHE A 59 -3.62 -5.60 -10.90
N LEU A 60 -2.78 -4.93 -10.12
CA LEU A 60 -1.40 -4.65 -10.50
C LEU A 60 -0.64 -5.99 -10.59
N CYS A 61 -0.20 -6.34 -11.81
CA CYS A 61 0.46 -7.61 -12.10
C CYS A 61 1.93 -7.46 -12.52
N ARG A 62 2.37 -6.25 -12.84
CA ARG A 62 3.76 -5.92 -13.14
C ARG A 62 4.11 -4.58 -12.51
N TYR A 63 5.26 -4.53 -11.85
CA TYR A 63 5.80 -3.32 -11.25
C TYR A 63 7.32 -3.35 -11.35
N ASP A 64 7.85 -2.63 -12.35
CA ASP A 64 9.28 -2.49 -12.60
C ASP A 64 9.69 -1.04 -12.33
N VAL A 65 10.73 -0.84 -11.56
CA VAL A 65 11.30 0.48 -11.24
C VAL A 65 12.80 0.43 -11.34
N ASN A 66 13.39 1.37 -12.09
CA ASN A 66 14.84 1.47 -12.30
C ASN A 66 15.48 0.15 -12.76
N GLY A 67 14.81 -0.58 -13.66
CA GLY A 67 15.26 -1.86 -14.18
C GLY A 67 15.10 -3.04 -13.22
N MET A 68 14.48 -2.83 -12.05
CA MET A 68 14.24 -3.87 -11.05
C MET A 68 12.79 -4.31 -11.06
N THR A 69 12.55 -5.62 -11.13
CA THR A 69 11.22 -6.23 -11.00
C THR A 69 10.83 -6.30 -9.54
N MET A 70 9.73 -5.63 -9.19
CA MET A 70 9.25 -5.53 -7.80
C MET A 70 8.24 -6.62 -7.45
N LEU A 71 7.47 -7.13 -8.42
CA LEU A 71 6.51 -8.21 -8.21
C LEU A 71 7.06 -9.51 -8.81
N LYS A 72 6.92 -10.59 -8.04
CA LYS A 72 7.14 -11.94 -8.56
C LYS A 72 6.13 -12.25 -9.66
N GLU A 73 6.50 -13.11 -10.62
CA GLU A 73 5.53 -13.69 -11.57
C GLU A 73 4.36 -14.31 -10.78
N ASP A 74 3.14 -14.00 -11.21
CA ASP A 74 1.89 -14.36 -10.49
C ASP A 74 1.75 -13.78 -9.07
N GLY A 75 2.61 -12.84 -8.70
CA GLY A 75 2.61 -12.19 -7.38
C GLY A 75 1.82 -10.88 -7.32
N LYS A 76 0.67 -10.80 -8.00
CA LYS A 76 -0.17 -9.60 -8.11
C LYS A 76 -0.46 -8.96 -6.75
N LEU A 77 -0.61 -7.62 -6.75
CA LEU A 77 -1.10 -6.88 -5.60
C LEU A 77 -2.61 -7.08 -5.48
N THR A 78 -3.05 -7.80 -4.46
CA THR A 78 -4.45 -8.19 -4.28
C THR A 78 -4.99 -7.81 -2.91
N PRO A 79 -6.30 -7.53 -2.79
CA PRO A 79 -6.96 -7.38 -1.50
C PRO A 79 -6.84 -8.65 -0.65
N ASN A 80 -6.69 -8.46 0.65
CA ASN A 80 -6.60 -9.56 1.61
C ASN A 80 -7.38 -9.24 2.88
N PHE A 81 -8.37 -10.05 3.19
CA PHE A 81 -9.23 -9.93 4.37
C PHE A 81 -9.06 -11.10 5.35
N TRP A 82 -8.10 -11.97 5.07
CA TRP A 82 -7.88 -13.21 5.81
C TRP A 82 -6.45 -13.29 6.34
N ARG A 83 -6.29 -13.90 7.49
CA ARG A 83 -5.01 -14.36 8.04
C ARG A 83 -5.17 -15.75 8.64
N ALA A 84 -4.07 -16.43 8.90
CA ALA A 84 -4.08 -17.67 9.66
C ALA A 84 -4.68 -17.41 11.06
N PRO A 85 -5.65 -18.23 11.49
CA PRO A 85 -6.23 -18.12 12.83
C PRO A 85 -5.18 -18.37 13.91
N THR A 86 -5.27 -17.62 15.01
CA THR A 86 -4.53 -17.89 16.25
C THR A 86 -5.29 -18.90 17.10
N ASP A 87 -4.67 -19.41 18.17
CA ASP A 87 -5.34 -20.35 19.09
C ASP A 87 -6.58 -19.70 19.74
N ASN A 88 -6.53 -18.40 20.05
CA ASN A 88 -7.68 -17.65 20.55
C ASN A 88 -8.81 -17.56 19.52
N ASP A 89 -8.48 -17.32 18.25
CA ASP A 89 -9.47 -17.31 17.18
C ASP A 89 -10.14 -18.67 17.02
N MET A 90 -9.35 -19.76 17.08
CA MET A 90 -9.86 -21.13 17.01
C MET A 90 -10.74 -21.45 18.21
N GLY A 91 -10.36 -21.06 19.42
CA GLY A 91 -11.18 -21.21 20.62
C GLY A 91 -12.53 -20.49 20.53
N ALA A 92 -12.59 -19.34 19.86
CA ALA A 92 -13.81 -18.61 19.59
C ALA A 92 -14.56 -19.03 18.31
N ASN A 93 -14.01 -20.03 17.59
CA ASN A 93 -14.51 -20.52 16.29
C ASN A 93 -14.59 -19.45 15.19
N LEU A 94 -13.67 -18.46 15.22
CA LEU A 94 -13.67 -17.34 14.28
C LEU A 94 -13.32 -17.77 12.86
N GLN A 95 -12.50 -18.81 12.68
CA GLN A 95 -12.15 -19.36 11.39
C GLN A 95 -13.38 -19.81 10.57
N ASN A 96 -14.44 -20.24 11.24
CA ASN A 96 -15.71 -20.61 10.60
C ASN A 96 -16.65 -19.40 10.49
N LYS A 97 -16.72 -18.59 11.55
CA LYS A 97 -17.59 -17.39 11.55
C LYS A 97 -17.19 -16.37 10.49
N TYR A 98 -15.90 -16.22 10.21
CA TYR A 98 -15.34 -15.24 9.26
C TYR A 98 -14.98 -15.85 7.91
N ALA A 99 -15.33 -17.11 7.65
CA ALA A 99 -14.93 -17.86 6.46
C ALA A 99 -15.29 -17.18 5.13
N ALA A 100 -16.39 -16.43 5.08
CA ALA A 100 -16.80 -15.69 3.88
C ALA A 100 -15.76 -14.66 3.42
N TRP A 101 -14.92 -14.15 4.32
CA TRP A 101 -13.87 -13.19 4.01
C TRP A 101 -12.60 -13.82 3.42
N LYS A 102 -12.47 -15.13 3.48
CA LYS A 102 -11.38 -15.86 2.80
C LYS A 102 -11.55 -15.83 1.29
N GLU A 103 -12.79 -16.00 0.83
CA GLU A 103 -13.19 -15.94 -0.58
C GLU A 103 -14.45 -15.09 -0.73
N PRO A 104 -14.33 -13.74 -0.70
CA PRO A 104 -15.49 -12.86 -0.64
C PRO A 104 -16.23 -12.73 -1.97
N GLY A 105 -15.80 -13.46 -3.03
CA GLY A 105 -16.45 -13.41 -4.34
C GLY A 105 -16.14 -12.15 -5.12
N LEU A 106 -14.89 -11.71 -5.09
CA LEU A 106 -14.42 -10.49 -5.73
C LEU A 106 -14.56 -10.59 -7.26
N LYS A 107 -15.30 -9.65 -7.86
CA LYS A 107 -15.50 -9.54 -9.32
C LYS A 107 -15.28 -8.13 -9.78
N LEU A 108 -14.46 -7.96 -10.82
CA LEU A 108 -14.21 -6.65 -11.43
C LEU A 108 -15.48 -6.17 -12.15
N VAL A 109 -15.92 -4.95 -11.81
CA VAL A 109 -17.03 -4.25 -12.48
C VAL A 109 -16.49 -3.28 -13.51
N SER A 110 -15.47 -2.49 -13.15
CA SER A 110 -14.87 -1.49 -14.04
C SER A 110 -13.41 -1.24 -13.70
N LEU A 111 -12.64 -0.95 -14.73
CA LEU A 111 -11.27 -0.48 -14.64
C LEU A 111 -11.14 0.78 -15.48
N THR A 112 -10.89 1.91 -14.85
CA THR A 112 -10.80 3.23 -15.50
C THR A 112 -9.47 3.90 -15.18
N ASN A 113 -9.08 4.86 -16.01
CA ASN A 113 -7.84 5.57 -15.84
C ASN A 113 -8.00 7.05 -16.21
N LYS A 114 -7.14 7.89 -15.64
CA LYS A 114 -7.03 9.31 -16.00
C LYS A 114 -5.67 9.86 -15.60
N ILE A 115 -5.28 10.95 -16.23
CA ILE A 115 -4.21 11.81 -15.75
C ILE A 115 -4.83 12.98 -14.98
N GLU A 116 -4.43 13.16 -13.75
CA GLU A 116 -4.90 14.21 -12.86
C GLU A 116 -3.76 14.71 -11.96
N ASN A 117 -3.58 16.02 -11.82
CA ASN A 117 -2.50 16.62 -11.02
C ASN A 117 -1.10 16.08 -11.39
N ASP A 118 -0.83 15.93 -12.69
CA ASP A 118 0.43 15.38 -13.23
C ASP A 118 0.76 13.96 -12.78
N MET A 119 -0.22 13.21 -12.32
CA MET A 119 -0.11 11.80 -11.93
C MET A 119 -1.08 10.93 -12.72
N ALA A 120 -0.73 9.68 -12.89
CA ALA A 120 -1.65 8.68 -13.42
C ALA A 120 -2.51 8.12 -12.29
N THR A 121 -3.82 8.06 -12.52
CA THR A 121 -4.77 7.46 -11.60
C THR A 121 -5.47 6.29 -12.30
N VAL A 122 -5.45 5.13 -11.65
CA VAL A 122 -6.16 3.93 -12.08
C VAL A 122 -7.18 3.57 -11.00
N ASN A 123 -8.45 3.42 -11.40
CA ASN A 123 -9.54 3.09 -10.51
C ASN A 123 -10.14 1.75 -10.91
N ALA A 124 -10.27 0.85 -9.95
CA ALA A 124 -10.93 -0.44 -10.11
C ALA A 124 -12.11 -0.55 -9.13
N GLU A 125 -13.26 -0.93 -9.65
CA GLU A 125 -14.47 -1.19 -8.87
C GLU A 125 -14.78 -2.67 -8.91
N TYR A 126 -15.10 -3.24 -7.75
CA TYR A 126 -15.42 -4.64 -7.57
C TYR A 126 -16.74 -4.82 -6.82
N THR A 127 -17.46 -5.91 -7.13
CA THR A 127 -18.44 -6.49 -6.23
C THR A 127 -17.83 -7.64 -5.44
N MET A 128 -18.32 -7.85 -4.23
CA MET A 128 -17.99 -8.98 -3.36
C MET A 128 -19.28 -9.66 -2.94
N ASP A 129 -19.75 -10.60 -3.74
CA ASP A 129 -21.10 -11.15 -3.61
C ASP A 129 -21.29 -11.95 -2.32
N ALA A 130 -20.26 -12.67 -1.85
CA ALA A 130 -20.34 -13.49 -0.64
C ALA A 130 -20.51 -12.66 0.65
N VAL A 131 -20.08 -11.40 0.64
CA VAL A 131 -20.15 -10.49 1.78
C VAL A 131 -21.03 -9.27 1.50
N LYS A 132 -21.73 -9.23 0.37
CA LYS A 132 -22.64 -8.17 -0.05
C LYS A 132 -22.03 -6.77 0.10
N ALA A 133 -20.85 -6.59 -0.47
CA ALA A 133 -20.11 -5.35 -0.41
C ALA A 133 -19.57 -4.95 -1.78
N LYS A 134 -19.18 -3.69 -1.91
CA LYS A 134 -18.40 -3.16 -3.03
C LYS A 134 -17.01 -2.78 -2.55
N LEU A 135 -16.01 -2.99 -3.39
CA LEU A 135 -14.63 -2.61 -3.13
C LEU A 135 -14.15 -1.66 -4.22
N TYR A 136 -13.49 -0.59 -3.80
CA TYR A 136 -12.88 0.40 -4.69
C TYR A 136 -11.38 0.45 -4.42
N LEU A 137 -10.58 0.23 -5.46
CA LEU A 137 -9.14 0.39 -5.42
C LEU A 137 -8.74 1.59 -6.29
N THR A 138 -7.99 2.50 -5.73
CA THR A 138 -7.42 3.65 -6.45
C THR A 138 -5.91 3.61 -6.36
N TYR A 139 -5.26 3.62 -7.51
CA TYR A 139 -3.79 3.66 -7.63
C TYR A 139 -3.42 5.04 -8.17
N THR A 140 -2.64 5.79 -7.40
CA THR A 140 -2.11 7.09 -7.83
C THR A 140 -0.60 6.97 -8.01
N ILE A 141 -0.13 7.22 -9.23
CA ILE A 141 1.23 6.91 -9.67
C ILE A 141 1.89 8.21 -10.12
N ASN A 142 3.03 8.54 -9.51
CA ASN A 142 3.80 9.72 -9.88
C ASN A 142 4.81 9.41 -11.01
N ASN A 143 5.55 10.43 -11.45
CA ASN A 143 6.54 10.34 -12.51
C ASN A 143 7.77 9.50 -12.16
N GLU A 144 8.00 9.17 -10.90
CA GLU A 144 9.11 8.34 -10.43
C GLU A 144 8.71 6.87 -10.27
N GLY A 145 7.43 6.55 -10.44
CA GLY A 145 6.90 5.21 -10.26
C GLY A 145 6.55 4.86 -8.81
N ALA A 146 6.45 5.86 -7.93
CA ALA A 146 5.86 5.64 -6.62
C ALA A 146 4.34 5.52 -6.76
N VAL A 147 3.74 4.56 -6.08
CA VAL A 147 2.30 4.28 -6.11
C VAL A 147 1.68 4.43 -4.73
N LYS A 148 0.61 5.21 -4.66
CA LYS A 148 -0.30 5.26 -3.52
C LYS A 148 -1.50 4.38 -3.83
N VAL A 149 -1.77 3.40 -2.98
CA VAL A 149 -2.94 2.52 -3.10
C VAL A 149 -3.96 2.92 -2.03
N THR A 150 -5.16 3.23 -2.47
CA THR A 150 -6.31 3.49 -1.59
C THR A 150 -7.34 2.40 -1.76
N GLN A 151 -7.70 1.75 -0.67
CA GLN A 151 -8.72 0.70 -0.63
C GLN A 151 -9.92 1.19 0.19
N LYS A 152 -11.10 1.15 -0.42
CA LYS A 152 -12.36 1.53 0.22
C LYS A 152 -13.40 0.45 0.03
N MET A 153 -14.03 0.04 1.11
CA MET A 153 -15.14 -0.91 1.08
C MET A 153 -16.44 -0.21 1.47
N VAL A 154 -17.51 -0.53 0.76
CA VAL A 154 -18.87 -0.11 1.06
C VAL A 154 -19.72 -1.36 1.25
N ALA A 155 -20.08 -1.67 2.48
CA ALA A 155 -20.93 -2.80 2.82
C ALA A 155 -22.42 -2.43 2.72
N ASP A 156 -23.25 -3.41 2.38
CA ASP A 156 -24.69 -3.30 2.49
C ASP A 156 -25.06 -3.34 4.00
N LYS A 157 -25.62 -2.26 4.50
CA LYS A 157 -26.00 -2.12 5.92
C LYS A 157 -27.12 -3.09 6.33
N SER A 158 -27.89 -3.59 5.38
CA SER A 158 -28.97 -4.56 5.63
C SER A 158 -28.48 -6.01 5.66
N ALA A 159 -27.24 -6.27 5.23
CA ALA A 159 -26.68 -7.60 5.18
C ALA A 159 -26.14 -8.02 6.56
N GLU A 160 -26.51 -9.21 7.00
CA GLU A 160 -25.92 -9.85 8.17
C GLU A 160 -24.58 -10.52 7.73
N VAL A 161 -23.50 -9.78 7.82
CA VAL A 161 -22.14 -10.23 7.47
C VAL A 161 -21.27 -10.18 8.72
N SER A 162 -20.45 -11.20 8.90
CA SER A 162 -19.49 -11.27 10.00
C SER A 162 -18.41 -10.19 9.91
N ASP A 163 -17.73 -9.94 11.01
CA ASP A 163 -16.46 -9.23 11.02
C ASP A 163 -15.38 -9.97 10.20
N MET A 164 -14.30 -9.29 9.89
CA MET A 164 -13.15 -9.83 9.17
C MET A 164 -11.89 -9.81 10.02
N PHE A 165 -10.94 -10.71 9.75
CA PHE A 165 -9.66 -10.73 10.47
C PHE A 165 -8.75 -9.55 10.15
N ARG A 166 -8.77 -9.07 8.92
CA ARG A 166 -7.95 -7.93 8.48
C ARG A 166 -8.58 -7.23 7.29
N PHE A 167 -8.18 -6.00 7.12
CA PHE A 167 -8.46 -5.21 5.92
C PHE A 167 -7.15 -4.70 5.34
N GLY A 168 -6.68 -5.32 4.27
CA GLY A 168 -5.35 -5.02 3.73
C GLY A 168 -5.16 -5.51 2.31
N MET A 169 -3.91 -5.41 1.88
CA MET A 169 -3.43 -5.86 0.59
C MET A 169 -2.26 -6.83 0.79
N GLN A 170 -2.04 -7.70 -0.18
CA GLN A 170 -0.89 -8.60 -0.23
C GLN A 170 -0.27 -8.62 -1.61
N MET A 171 1.02 -8.88 -1.67
CA MET A 171 1.78 -9.08 -2.90
C MET A 171 2.91 -10.06 -2.65
N GLN A 172 3.46 -10.63 -3.73
CA GLN A 172 4.66 -11.43 -3.65
C GLN A 172 5.79 -10.71 -4.40
N MET A 173 6.92 -10.60 -3.74
CA MET A 173 8.12 -9.94 -4.29
C MET A 173 9.23 -10.98 -4.54
N PRO A 174 10.16 -10.71 -5.48
CA PRO A 174 11.35 -11.54 -5.64
C PRO A 174 12.14 -11.65 -4.34
N LYS A 175 12.70 -12.84 -4.06
CA LYS A 175 13.42 -13.12 -2.82
C LYS A 175 14.63 -12.21 -2.57
N CYS A 176 15.21 -11.64 -3.63
CA CYS A 176 16.31 -10.68 -3.50
C CYS A 176 15.91 -9.34 -2.87
N LEU A 177 14.60 -9.04 -2.78
CA LEU A 177 14.06 -7.87 -2.11
C LEU A 177 13.71 -8.25 -0.66
N ASP A 178 14.71 -8.46 0.16
CA ASP A 178 14.58 -8.97 1.53
C ASP A 178 14.68 -7.89 2.62
N GLN A 179 14.89 -6.62 2.23
CA GLN A 179 14.96 -5.48 3.14
C GLN A 179 13.65 -4.69 3.11
N ILE A 180 13.09 -4.46 4.28
CA ILE A 180 11.86 -3.68 4.45
C ILE A 180 12.18 -2.40 5.20
N ASN A 181 11.84 -1.26 4.60
CA ASN A 181 11.84 0.03 5.29
C ASN A 181 10.39 0.51 5.35
N TYR A 182 9.91 0.82 6.54
CA TYR A 182 8.54 1.29 6.71
C TYR A 182 8.45 2.40 7.77
N TYR A 183 7.45 3.25 7.59
CA TYR A 183 7.02 4.21 8.59
C TYR A 183 5.71 3.73 9.20
N GLY A 184 5.71 3.53 10.50
CA GLY A 184 4.55 3.02 11.22
C GLY A 184 4.86 2.70 12.67
N ARG A 185 3.95 1.99 13.31
CA ARG A 185 4.18 1.46 14.65
C ARG A 185 5.04 0.20 14.57
N GLY A 186 6.04 0.13 15.42
CA GLY A 186 7.01 -0.97 15.45
C GLY A 186 7.90 -0.94 16.69
N PRO A 187 9.01 -1.72 16.70
CA PRO A 187 9.44 -2.66 15.63
C PRO A 187 8.71 -4.01 15.62
N ILE A 188 7.94 -4.33 16.66
CA ILE A 188 7.22 -5.58 16.82
C ILE A 188 5.77 -5.48 16.31
N GLU A 189 5.08 -6.62 16.25
CA GLU A 189 3.65 -6.68 15.91
C GLU A 189 2.84 -5.69 16.76
N ASN A 190 1.95 -4.95 16.08
CA ASN A 190 1.05 -4.00 16.71
C ASN A 190 -0.38 -4.46 16.58
N TYR A 191 -1.00 -4.80 17.71
CA TYR A 191 -2.44 -5.04 17.86
C TYR A 191 -3.10 -3.87 18.58
N SER A 192 -4.41 -3.75 18.47
CA SER A 192 -5.18 -2.67 19.13
C SER A 192 -5.00 -2.64 20.66
N ASP A 193 -4.78 -3.79 21.28
CA ASP A 193 -4.53 -3.95 22.71
C ASP A 193 -3.06 -3.75 23.11
N ARG A 194 -2.15 -3.63 22.13
CA ARG A 194 -0.70 -3.44 22.32
C ARG A 194 -0.16 -2.10 21.82
N ASN A 195 -1.02 -1.15 21.49
CA ASN A 195 -0.60 0.15 20.96
C ASN A 195 0.36 0.92 21.87
N ASN A 196 0.37 0.65 23.17
CA ASN A 196 1.26 1.31 24.14
C ASN A 196 2.68 0.71 24.18
N VAL A 197 2.93 -0.40 23.50
CA VAL A 197 4.24 -1.09 23.47
C VAL A 197 5.03 -0.75 22.20
N THR A 198 4.39 -0.12 21.25
CA THR A 198 4.98 0.22 19.94
C THR A 198 4.99 1.72 19.73
N ASP A 199 6.09 2.22 19.19
CA ASP A 199 6.26 3.64 18.85
C ASP A 199 6.09 3.88 17.36
N LEU A 200 5.61 5.08 17.01
CA LEU A 200 5.53 5.51 15.63
C LEU A 200 6.90 6.00 15.16
N GLY A 201 7.44 5.40 14.11
CA GLY A 201 8.77 5.73 13.61
C GLY A 201 9.10 5.11 12.25
N ASN A 202 10.33 5.35 11.82
CA ASN A 202 10.90 4.68 10.64
C ASN A 202 11.68 3.47 11.11
N TYR A 203 11.34 2.31 10.53
CA TYR A 203 11.97 1.04 10.87
C TYR A 203 12.56 0.39 9.63
N ARG A 204 13.66 -0.32 9.83
CA ARG A 204 14.31 -1.16 8.82
C ARG A 204 14.47 -2.55 9.39
N GLN A 205 13.97 -3.53 8.68
CA GLN A 205 14.03 -4.95 9.06
C GLN A 205 14.23 -5.81 7.82
N THR A 206 14.77 -7.00 8.00
CA THR A 206 14.71 -8.03 6.97
C THR A 206 13.34 -8.73 6.99
N VAL A 207 13.00 -9.42 5.89
CA VAL A 207 11.77 -10.21 5.83
C VAL A 207 11.77 -11.29 6.93
N ASP A 208 12.92 -11.90 7.21
CA ASP A 208 13.05 -12.93 8.25
C ASP A 208 12.81 -12.38 9.65
N GLU A 209 13.22 -11.13 9.94
CA GLU A 209 12.97 -10.46 11.22
C GLU A 209 11.50 -10.08 11.43
N GLN A 210 10.69 -10.04 10.37
CA GLN A 210 9.24 -9.84 10.45
C GLN A 210 8.51 -11.10 10.96
N PHE A 211 9.16 -12.26 10.90
CA PHE A 211 8.57 -13.49 11.34
C PHE A 211 8.65 -13.62 12.87
N TYR A 212 7.51 -13.60 13.53
CA TYR A 212 7.39 -13.90 14.95
C TYR A 212 6.89 -15.34 15.13
N SER A 213 7.76 -16.20 15.65
CA SER A 213 7.37 -17.58 15.96
C SER A 213 6.58 -17.63 17.27
N TYR A 214 5.28 -17.87 17.19
CA TYR A 214 4.55 -18.32 18.37
C TYR A 214 5.02 -19.75 18.70
N ILE A 215 5.59 -19.92 19.87
CA ILE A 215 5.95 -21.24 20.37
C ILE A 215 4.65 -21.99 20.63
N ARG A 216 4.44 -23.07 19.92
CA ARG A 216 3.38 -24.04 20.17
C ARG A 216 3.90 -25.17 21.02
#